data_f06673a3f7e43b2b9d59e1f0b53508ae
#
_entry.id   f06673a3f7e43b2b9d59e1f0b53508ae
#
_cell.length_a   1.000
_cell.length_b   1.000
_cell.length_c   1.000
_cell.angle_alpha   90.00
_cell.angle_beta   90.00
_cell.angle_gamma   90.00
#
_symmetry.space_group_name_H-M   'P 1'
#
loop_
_entity.id
_entity.type
_entity.pdbx_description
1 polymer ?
#
loop_
_entity_poly.entity_id
_entity_poly.type
_entity_poly.pdbx_seq_one_letter_code
_entity_poly.pdbx_strand_id
1 'polypeptide(L)'
;MKNVYMAQMSLELPGSNYYYYPYSVGVVWAYATTQEGIVENYHLDGLYSVKEPIEELVDRMVDPAVVGLSSYVWNVAYNEALAKAIKARYPTCKMIIGGAETPNKSQDFFADKPYIDYLIHQEGEISFTGLLQSFVGIKDEETVPGISINKNGKTL
;
A
#
# COMPACT_ATOMS: atom_id res chain seq x y z
N MET A 1 13.40 13.37 2.54
CA MET A 1 12.97 11.99 2.22
C MET A 1 11.45 11.93 2.26
N LYS A 2 10.83 11.09 1.42
CA LYS A 2 9.38 10.88 1.38
C LYS A 2 8.99 9.77 2.36
N ASN A 3 7.97 9.99 3.20
CA ASN A 3 7.56 8.99 4.18
C ASN A 3 6.70 7.90 3.53
N VAL A 4 7.07 6.66 3.79
CA VAL A 4 6.35 5.46 3.38
C VAL A 4 5.75 4.80 4.62
N TYR A 5 4.50 4.39 4.51
CA TYR A 5 3.82 3.59 5.51
C TYR A 5 3.36 2.29 4.88
N MET A 6 3.48 1.19 5.61
CA MET A 6 3.04 -0.11 5.12
C MET A 6 2.20 -0.82 6.18
N ALA A 7 1.21 -1.58 5.75
CA ALA A 7 0.35 -2.31 6.66
C ALA A 7 0.00 -3.70 6.13
N GLN A 8 0.10 -4.67 7.04
CA GLN A 8 -0.45 -6.01 6.93
C GLN A 8 -1.20 -6.31 8.22
N MET A 9 -2.46 -5.90 8.29
CA MET A 9 -3.28 -6.07 9.48
C MET A 9 -3.50 -7.54 9.77
N SER A 10 -3.19 -7.93 11.02
CA SER A 10 -3.31 -9.31 11.50
C SER A 10 -4.75 -9.80 11.55
N LEU A 11 -4.92 -11.12 11.42
CA LEU A 11 -6.16 -11.78 11.78
C LEU A 11 -6.33 -11.72 13.30
N GLU A 12 -7.46 -11.19 13.76
CA GLU A 12 -7.83 -11.17 15.14
C GLU A 12 -8.63 -12.43 15.47
N LEU A 13 -8.12 -13.24 16.39
CA LEU A 13 -8.82 -14.42 16.89
C LEU A 13 -9.46 -14.11 18.25
N PRO A 14 -10.76 -14.36 18.45
CA PRO A 14 -11.42 -14.13 19.74
C PRO A 14 -10.70 -14.82 20.88
N GLY A 15 -10.37 -14.05 21.93
CA GLY A 15 -9.67 -14.57 23.12
C GLY A 15 -8.17 -14.81 22.95
N SER A 16 -7.60 -14.38 21.85
CA SER A 16 -6.15 -14.47 21.58
C SER A 16 -5.54 -13.08 21.53
N ASN A 17 -4.38 -12.91 22.17
CA ASN A 17 -3.53 -11.71 22.05
C ASN A 17 -2.38 -11.94 21.06
N TYR A 18 -2.47 -12.92 20.18
CA TYR A 18 -1.44 -13.19 19.19
C TYR A 18 -1.64 -12.27 17.99
N TYR A 19 -0.57 -11.58 17.62
CA TYR A 19 -0.47 -10.78 16.39
C TYR A 19 0.53 -11.44 15.46
N TYR A 20 0.17 -11.56 14.18
CA TYR A 20 1.11 -12.04 13.19
C TYR A 20 2.07 -10.91 12.82
N TYR A 21 3.34 -11.26 12.72
CA TYR A 21 4.34 -10.33 12.21
C TYR A 21 3.98 -9.92 10.76
N PRO A 22 4.07 -8.64 10.39
CA PRO A 22 3.72 -8.16 9.05
C PRO A 22 4.79 -8.53 8.02
N TYR A 23 4.97 -9.83 7.83
CA TYR A 23 6.09 -10.41 7.08
C TYR A 23 6.09 -10.01 5.61
N SER A 24 4.95 -10.08 4.91
CA SER A 24 4.90 -9.81 3.47
C SER A 24 5.31 -8.38 3.13
N VAL A 25 4.77 -7.39 3.84
CA VAL A 25 5.15 -5.98 3.63
C VAL A 25 6.58 -5.70 4.10
N GLY A 26 7.05 -6.39 5.14
CA GLY A 26 8.44 -6.30 5.60
C GLY A 26 9.44 -6.79 4.55
N VAL A 27 9.15 -7.92 3.88
CA VAL A 27 9.98 -8.46 2.80
C VAL A 27 9.98 -7.53 1.59
N VAL A 28 8.82 -7.02 1.19
CA VAL A 28 8.70 -6.05 0.09
C VAL A 28 9.56 -4.81 0.36
N TRP A 29 9.49 -4.26 1.58
CA TRP A 29 10.33 -3.12 1.94
C TRP A 29 11.83 -3.47 1.98
N ALA A 30 12.20 -4.60 2.59
CA ALA A 30 13.58 -5.06 2.65
C ALA A 30 14.18 -5.22 1.24
N TYR A 31 13.42 -5.80 0.30
CA TYR A 31 13.85 -5.86 -1.10
C TYR A 31 13.99 -4.47 -1.71
N ALA A 32 13.02 -3.58 -1.51
CA ALA A 32 13.06 -2.24 -2.06
C ALA A 32 14.31 -1.48 -1.63
N THR A 33 14.73 -1.58 -0.36
CA THR A 33 15.94 -0.89 0.16
C THR A 33 17.25 -1.32 -0.48
N THR A 34 17.27 -2.46 -1.18
CA THR A 34 18.46 -2.92 -1.94
C THR A 34 18.52 -2.34 -3.36
N GLN A 35 17.47 -1.61 -3.79
CA GLN A 35 17.36 -1.12 -5.15
C GLN A 35 17.70 0.36 -5.25
N GLU A 36 18.17 0.76 -6.44
CA GLU A 36 18.63 2.12 -6.74
C GLU A 36 17.55 3.18 -6.41
N GLY A 37 17.97 4.24 -5.75
CA GLY A 37 17.18 5.42 -5.46
C GLY A 37 16.18 5.28 -4.32
N ILE A 38 16.07 4.10 -3.68
CA ILE A 38 15.07 3.91 -2.63
C ILE A 38 15.53 4.57 -1.31
N VAL A 39 16.67 4.17 -0.78
CA VAL A 39 17.15 4.68 0.51
C VAL A 39 17.52 6.17 0.49
N GLU A 40 17.81 6.72 -0.68
CA GLU A 40 18.10 8.14 -0.87
C GLU A 40 16.82 9.00 -0.88
N ASN A 41 15.68 8.43 -1.30
CA ASN A 41 14.45 9.17 -1.51
C ASN A 41 13.36 8.87 -0.49
N TYR A 42 13.38 7.69 0.13
CA TYR A 42 12.29 7.20 0.97
C TYR A 42 12.75 6.77 2.36
N HIS A 43 11.85 6.92 3.31
CA HIS A 43 11.96 6.43 4.67
C HIS A 43 10.69 5.64 5.05
N LEU A 44 10.84 4.43 5.60
CA LEU A 44 9.72 3.70 6.19
C LEU A 44 9.44 4.26 7.58
N ASP A 45 8.40 5.07 7.69
CA ASP A 45 8.03 5.74 8.93
C ASP A 45 7.05 4.91 9.79
N GLY A 46 6.32 3.99 9.18
CA GLY A 46 5.41 3.11 9.91
C GLY A 46 5.18 1.76 9.25
N LEU A 47 5.18 0.71 10.09
CA LEU A 47 4.83 -0.66 9.71
C LEU A 47 3.73 -1.15 10.66
N TYR A 48 2.50 -1.26 10.16
CA TYR A 48 1.33 -1.54 10.97
C TYR A 48 0.85 -2.98 10.81
N SER A 49 0.53 -3.64 11.93
CA SER A 49 0.02 -5.00 11.95
C SER A 49 -1.23 -5.20 12.82
N VAL A 50 -1.60 -4.19 13.58
CA VAL A 50 -2.75 -4.22 14.49
C VAL A 50 -3.81 -3.27 14.00
N LYS A 51 -5.08 -3.72 14.00
CA LYS A 51 -6.22 -2.85 13.71
C LYS A 51 -6.49 -1.96 14.93
N GLU A 52 -6.43 -0.67 14.69
CA GLU A 52 -6.72 0.37 15.65
C GLU A 52 -7.88 1.24 15.11
N PRO A 53 -8.46 2.15 15.91
CA PRO A 53 -9.35 3.15 15.38
C PRO A 53 -8.69 3.92 14.25
N ILE A 54 -9.32 3.95 13.07
CA ILE A 54 -8.72 4.48 11.83
C ILE A 54 -8.25 5.92 11.99
N GLU A 55 -9.05 6.76 12.65
CA GLU A 55 -8.71 8.17 12.86
C GLU A 55 -7.43 8.33 13.68
N GLU A 56 -7.26 7.53 14.73
CA GLU A 56 -6.05 7.55 15.57
C GLU A 56 -4.80 7.11 14.79
N LEU A 57 -4.96 6.11 13.91
CA LEU A 57 -3.87 5.65 13.07
C LEU A 57 -3.48 6.70 12.03
N VAL A 58 -4.47 7.32 11.39
CA VAL A 58 -4.24 8.38 10.39
C VAL A 58 -3.64 9.64 11.03
N ASP A 59 -4.07 10.00 12.24
CA ASP A 59 -3.54 11.18 12.97
C ASP A 59 -2.04 11.04 13.35
N ARG A 60 -1.56 9.80 13.48
CA ARG A 60 -0.12 9.54 13.72
C ARG A 60 0.75 9.58 12.46
N MET A 61 0.14 9.54 11.27
CA MET A 61 0.91 9.63 10.02
C MET A 61 1.37 11.05 9.77
N VAL A 62 2.63 11.21 9.46
CA VAL A 62 3.25 12.52 9.16
C VAL A 62 3.59 12.56 7.68
N ASP A 63 2.91 13.42 6.94
CA ASP A 63 3.13 13.68 5.51
C ASP A 63 3.37 12.38 4.69
N PRO A 64 2.42 11.44 4.67
CA PRO A 64 2.56 10.18 3.97
C PRO A 64 2.62 10.41 2.45
N ALA A 65 3.75 10.09 1.85
CA ALA A 65 3.91 10.15 0.40
C ALA A 65 3.36 8.90 -0.29
N VAL A 66 3.55 7.74 0.36
CA VAL A 66 3.11 6.43 -0.14
C VAL A 66 2.59 5.59 1.02
N VAL A 67 1.46 4.93 0.81
CA VAL A 67 0.95 3.91 1.72
C VAL A 67 0.69 2.62 0.96
N GLY A 68 1.34 1.53 1.39
CA GLY A 68 1.19 0.17 0.87
C GLY A 68 0.38 -0.71 1.82
N LEU A 69 -0.72 -1.28 1.34
CA LEU A 69 -1.61 -2.14 2.11
C LEU A 69 -1.61 -3.56 1.55
N SER A 70 -1.31 -4.55 2.40
CA SER A 70 -1.40 -5.97 2.04
C SER A 70 -2.78 -6.49 2.41
N SER A 71 -3.57 -6.88 1.39
CA SER A 71 -4.99 -7.20 1.50
C SER A 71 -5.25 -8.70 1.49
N TYR A 72 -5.93 -9.16 2.54
CA TYR A 72 -6.41 -10.52 2.76
C TYR A 72 -7.89 -10.50 3.17
N VAL A 73 -8.57 -11.63 3.09
CA VAL A 73 -10.00 -11.75 3.42
C VAL A 73 -10.37 -11.16 4.79
N TRP A 74 -9.49 -11.24 5.77
CA TRP A 74 -9.74 -10.75 7.14
C TRP A 74 -9.48 -9.26 7.36
N ASN A 75 -8.84 -8.57 6.41
CA ASN A 75 -8.49 -7.16 6.56
C ASN A 75 -8.94 -6.27 5.40
N VAL A 76 -9.52 -6.82 4.35
CA VAL A 76 -9.90 -6.05 3.15
C VAL A 76 -10.80 -4.86 3.49
N ALA A 77 -11.85 -5.05 4.29
CA ALA A 77 -12.77 -3.98 4.67
C ALA A 77 -12.08 -2.89 5.51
N TYR A 78 -11.20 -3.28 6.43
CA TYR A 78 -10.41 -2.33 7.21
C TYR A 78 -9.44 -1.54 6.32
N ASN A 79 -8.73 -2.21 5.43
CA ASN A 79 -7.80 -1.58 4.50
C ASN A 79 -8.51 -0.56 3.58
N GLU A 80 -9.70 -0.89 3.09
CA GLU A 80 -10.51 0.03 2.27
C GLU A 80 -10.92 1.28 3.05
N ALA A 81 -11.42 1.10 4.27
CA ALA A 81 -11.79 2.23 5.14
C ALA A 81 -10.57 3.09 5.51
N LEU A 82 -9.42 2.46 5.82
CA LEU A 82 -8.17 3.14 6.11
C LEU A 82 -7.68 3.93 4.88
N ALA A 83 -7.66 3.33 3.70
CA ALA A 83 -7.24 4.00 2.47
C ALA A 83 -8.10 5.22 2.16
N LYS A 84 -9.42 5.10 2.35
CA LYS A 84 -10.37 6.21 2.16
C LYS A 84 -10.09 7.36 3.14
N ALA A 85 -9.83 7.05 4.41
CA ALA A 85 -9.52 8.06 5.43
C ALA A 85 -8.17 8.74 5.16
N ILE A 86 -7.14 7.97 4.80
CA ILE A 86 -5.82 8.53 4.41
C ILE A 86 -5.96 9.45 3.21
N LYS A 87 -6.68 9.04 2.17
CA LYS A 87 -6.83 9.84 0.95
C LYS A 87 -7.64 11.12 1.19
N ALA A 88 -8.60 11.09 2.12
CA ALA A 88 -9.34 12.28 2.53
C ALA A 88 -8.46 13.30 3.26
N ARG A 89 -7.55 12.85 4.11
CA ARG A 89 -6.62 13.69 4.89
C ARG A 89 -5.40 14.12 4.06
N TYR A 90 -4.88 13.22 3.23
CA TYR A 90 -3.67 13.38 2.43
C TYR A 90 -3.96 13.07 0.94
N PRO A 91 -4.60 13.99 0.19
CA PRO A 91 -5.07 13.72 -1.18
C PRO A 91 -3.94 13.33 -2.17
N THR A 92 -2.72 13.79 -1.92
CA THR A 92 -1.54 13.52 -2.77
C THR A 92 -0.84 12.21 -2.44
N CYS A 93 -1.17 11.57 -1.31
CA CYS A 93 -0.63 10.28 -0.91
C CYS A 93 -0.94 9.21 -1.96
N LYS A 94 0.06 8.44 -2.37
CA LYS A 94 -0.10 7.32 -3.29
C LYS A 94 -0.57 6.08 -2.53
N MET A 95 -1.79 5.65 -2.82
CA MET A 95 -2.41 4.47 -2.20
C MET A 95 -2.19 3.23 -3.06
N ILE A 96 -1.46 2.26 -2.53
CA ILE A 96 -1.11 1.00 -3.21
C ILE A 96 -1.74 -0.16 -2.44
N ILE A 97 -2.47 -1.03 -3.12
CA ILE A 97 -2.99 -2.28 -2.55
C ILE A 97 -2.39 -3.46 -3.31
N GLY A 98 -1.90 -4.43 -2.56
CA GLY A 98 -1.47 -5.74 -3.03
C GLY A 98 -2.00 -6.84 -2.12
N GLY A 99 -1.61 -8.08 -2.38
CA GLY A 99 -1.98 -9.25 -1.57
C GLY A 99 -3.05 -10.12 -2.21
N ALA A 100 -3.46 -11.18 -1.48
CA ALA A 100 -4.31 -12.26 -2.01
C ALA A 100 -5.70 -11.81 -2.46
N GLU A 101 -6.24 -10.73 -1.88
CA GLU A 101 -7.55 -10.18 -2.22
C GLU A 101 -7.49 -9.09 -3.31
N THR A 102 -6.35 -8.89 -3.95
CA THR A 102 -6.26 -7.99 -5.09
C THR A 102 -7.03 -8.56 -6.27
N PRO A 103 -8.02 -7.84 -6.84
CA PRO A 103 -8.86 -8.37 -7.89
C PRO A 103 -8.08 -8.58 -9.19
N ASN A 104 -8.29 -9.71 -9.87
CA ASN A 104 -7.67 -9.99 -11.17
C ASN A 104 -8.16 -9.08 -12.30
N LYS A 105 -9.38 -8.51 -12.13
CA LYS A 105 -9.96 -7.53 -13.07
C LYS A 105 -10.17 -6.24 -12.33
N SER A 106 -9.43 -5.22 -12.70
CA SER A 106 -9.40 -3.93 -12.01
C SER A 106 -10.34 -2.88 -12.59
N GLN A 107 -11.01 -3.14 -13.74
CA GLN A 107 -11.81 -2.12 -14.44
C GLN A 107 -12.92 -1.52 -13.59
N ASP A 108 -13.70 -2.36 -12.89
CA ASP A 108 -14.79 -1.88 -12.03
C ASP A 108 -14.29 -1.49 -10.64
N PHE A 109 -13.15 -2.02 -10.23
CA PHE A 109 -12.59 -1.78 -8.90
C PHE A 109 -12.28 -0.31 -8.65
N PHE A 110 -11.61 0.35 -9.57
CA PHE A 110 -11.23 1.76 -9.42
C PHE A 110 -12.43 2.71 -9.53
N ALA A 111 -13.48 2.33 -10.28
CA ALA A 111 -14.72 3.11 -10.35
C ALA A 111 -15.40 3.16 -8.97
N ASP A 112 -15.41 2.03 -8.25
CA ASP A 112 -16.00 1.93 -6.91
C ASP A 112 -15.06 2.48 -5.81
N LYS A 113 -13.77 2.44 -6.05
CA LYS A 113 -12.72 2.80 -5.08
C LYS A 113 -11.72 3.83 -5.64
N PRO A 114 -12.18 5.03 -5.98
CA PRO A 114 -11.35 6.07 -6.62
C PRO A 114 -10.20 6.57 -5.73
N TYR A 115 -10.23 6.24 -4.45
CA TYR A 115 -9.19 6.57 -3.46
C TYR A 115 -7.98 5.62 -3.50
N ILE A 116 -8.02 4.54 -4.32
CA ILE A 116 -6.87 3.66 -4.57
C ILE A 116 -6.21 4.08 -5.89
N ASP A 117 -4.90 4.28 -5.86
CA ASP A 117 -4.13 4.71 -7.04
C ASP A 117 -3.57 3.51 -7.83
N TYR A 118 -3.13 2.45 -7.12
CA TYR A 118 -2.46 1.30 -7.72
C TYR A 118 -2.91 -0.01 -7.10
N LEU A 119 -3.01 -1.04 -7.95
CA LEU A 119 -3.09 -2.43 -7.53
C LEU A 119 -1.81 -3.14 -7.93
N ILE A 120 -1.27 -3.98 -7.04
CA ILE A 120 -0.18 -4.89 -7.32
C ILE A 120 -0.75 -6.31 -7.39
N HIS A 121 -0.52 -6.96 -8.51
CA HIS A 121 -0.91 -8.34 -8.75
C HIS A 121 0.27 -9.27 -8.47
N GLN A 122 0.02 -10.42 -7.84
CA GLN A 122 1.05 -11.41 -7.51
C GLN A 122 2.07 -10.89 -6.47
N GLU A 123 3.37 -11.13 -6.70
CA GLU A 123 4.47 -10.77 -5.80
C GLU A 123 4.74 -9.26 -5.84
N GLY A 124 4.94 -8.69 -4.66
CA GLY A 124 4.99 -7.23 -4.50
C GLY A 124 6.36 -6.59 -4.67
N GLU A 125 7.45 -7.34 -4.54
CA GLU A 125 8.81 -6.82 -4.40
C GLU A 125 9.22 -5.95 -5.60
N ILE A 126 9.09 -6.49 -6.80
CA ILE A 126 9.48 -5.80 -8.04
C ILE A 126 8.50 -4.66 -8.35
N SER A 127 7.20 -4.92 -8.23
CA SER A 127 6.15 -3.97 -8.59
C SER A 127 6.12 -2.76 -7.65
N PHE A 128 6.17 -2.99 -6.33
CA PHE A 128 6.20 -1.91 -5.34
C PHE A 128 7.46 -1.06 -5.49
N THR A 129 8.62 -1.69 -5.62
CA THR A 129 9.88 -0.98 -5.86
C THR A 129 9.85 -0.17 -7.15
N GLY A 130 9.35 -0.76 -8.23
CA GLY A 130 9.20 -0.07 -9.52
C GLY A 130 8.30 1.16 -9.44
N LEU A 131 7.20 1.08 -8.66
CA LEU A 131 6.34 2.24 -8.39
C LEU A 131 7.09 3.33 -7.60
N LEU A 132 7.82 2.96 -6.53
CA LEU A 132 8.62 3.94 -5.79
C LEU A 132 9.65 4.64 -6.69
N GLN A 133 10.34 3.88 -7.56
CA GLN A 133 11.28 4.41 -8.53
C GLN A 133 10.61 5.35 -9.55
N SER A 134 9.39 5.03 -9.99
CA SER A 134 8.66 5.87 -10.92
C SER A 134 8.25 7.21 -10.32
N PHE A 135 7.89 7.25 -9.04
CA PHE A 135 7.50 8.49 -8.34
C PHE A 135 8.67 9.47 -8.11
N VAL A 136 9.90 9.03 -8.38
CA VAL A 136 11.11 9.88 -8.32
C VAL A 136 11.83 9.97 -9.67
N GLY A 137 11.21 9.50 -10.74
CA GLY A 137 11.67 9.66 -12.11
C GLY A 137 12.82 8.76 -12.54
N ILE A 138 13.09 7.67 -11.79
CA ILE A 138 14.12 6.67 -12.14
C ILE A 138 13.57 5.69 -13.19
N LYS A 139 12.28 5.41 -13.16
CA LYS A 139 11.61 4.45 -14.04
C LYS A 139 10.33 5.05 -14.61
N ASP A 140 9.91 4.59 -15.78
CA ASP A 140 8.59 4.91 -16.31
C ASP A 140 7.53 4.05 -15.62
N GLU A 141 6.49 4.69 -15.10
CA GLU A 141 5.37 4.05 -14.39
C GLU A 141 4.72 2.94 -15.24
N GLU A 142 4.56 3.18 -16.54
CA GLU A 142 3.91 2.24 -17.46
C GLU A 142 4.76 1.00 -17.75
N THR A 143 6.06 1.03 -17.39
CA THR A 143 6.96 -0.11 -17.53
C THR A 143 7.03 -1.00 -16.29
N VAL A 144 6.37 -0.63 -15.20
CA VAL A 144 6.35 -1.41 -13.96
C VAL A 144 5.47 -2.65 -14.16
N PRO A 145 6.03 -3.86 -14.01
CA PRO A 145 5.26 -5.08 -14.24
C PRO A 145 4.27 -5.37 -13.11
N GLY A 146 3.19 -6.09 -13.43
CA GLY A 146 2.26 -6.63 -12.44
C GLY A 146 1.44 -5.60 -11.69
N ILE A 147 1.21 -4.43 -12.27
CA ILE A 147 0.38 -3.38 -11.67
C ILE A 147 -0.86 -3.08 -12.51
N SER A 148 -1.86 -2.49 -11.86
CA SER A 148 -2.93 -1.74 -12.50
C SER A 148 -2.95 -0.33 -11.95
N ILE A 149 -3.12 0.65 -12.82
CA ILE A 149 -3.08 2.08 -12.49
C ILE A 149 -4.47 2.67 -12.61
N ASN A 150 -4.88 3.43 -11.60
CA ASN A 150 -6.12 4.20 -11.63
C ASN A 150 -5.93 5.49 -12.44
N LYS A 151 -6.46 5.53 -13.64
CA LYS A 151 -6.52 6.76 -14.45
C LYS A 151 -7.96 7.31 -14.43
N ASN A 152 -8.33 8.03 -13.36
CA ASN A 152 -9.67 8.62 -13.17
C ASN A 152 -10.82 7.59 -13.22
N GLY A 153 -10.67 6.49 -12.48
CA GLY A 153 -11.66 5.41 -12.42
C GLY A 153 -11.55 4.39 -13.56
N LYS A 154 -10.57 4.54 -14.45
CA LYS A 154 -10.26 3.58 -15.52
C LYS A 154 -8.93 2.90 -15.23
N THR A 155 -8.85 1.63 -15.57
CA THR A 155 -7.62 0.85 -15.47
C THR A 155 -6.72 1.07 -16.68
N LEU A 156 -5.47 1.29 -16.42
CA LEU A 156 -4.38 1.18 -17.39
C LEU A 156 -3.57 -0.06 -17.06
#